data_96e7d72591f2075ca52ac88e8023cdcd
#
_entry.id   96e7d72591f2075ca52ac88e8023cdcd
#
_cell.length_a   1.000
_cell.length_b   1.000
_cell.length_c   1.000
_cell.angle_alpha   90.00
_cell.angle_beta   90.00
_cell.angle_gamma   90.00
#
_symmetry.space_group_name_H-M   'P 1'
#
loop_
_entity.id
_entity.type
_entity.pdbx_description
1 polymer ?
#
loop_
_entity_poly.entity_id
_entity_poly.type
_entity_poly.pdbx_seq_one_letter_code
_entity_poly.pdbx_strand_id
1 'polypeptide(L)'
;HRIDKDTSGLLLIAKTPDAKTNLGKQFFNKTTHRSYVALVWGNFTENEGRVEGDIVRDPKDRLRMKVFSPNSGIGKPAITHYKVLERFGYTTLIECVLETGRTHQIRAHMKHIGHPLFGDERYGGTEILRGQRSSTYKAYIQNCFKLCNRQALHAKTLGFVHPNTGEQMDFTSELPNDLANVIEKWRNYINGKQELS
;
A
#
# COMPACT_ATOMS: atom_id res chain seq x y z
N HIS A 1 -4.47 -6.30 15.47
CA HIS A 1 -4.40 -5.45 14.28
C HIS A 1 -3.25 -4.44 14.38
N ARG A 2 -2.68 -4.12 13.27
CA ARG A 2 -1.59 -3.13 13.18
C ARG A 2 -1.50 -2.56 11.76
N ILE A 3 -1.00 -1.34 11.66
CA ILE A 3 -0.50 -0.75 10.41
C ILE A 3 1.01 -0.48 10.56
N ASP A 4 1.72 -0.33 9.46
CA ASP A 4 3.16 -0.03 9.50
C ASP A 4 3.41 1.40 10.00
N LYS A 5 4.58 1.62 10.59
CA LYS A 5 5.05 2.98 10.86
C LYS A 5 4.96 3.81 9.57
N ASP A 6 4.50 5.04 9.70
CA ASP A 6 4.32 6.00 8.60
C ASP A 6 3.23 5.63 7.56
N THR A 7 2.44 4.57 7.79
CA THR A 7 1.20 4.33 7.06
C THR A 7 0.07 5.10 7.73
N SER A 8 -0.66 5.90 6.97
CA SER A 8 -1.84 6.66 7.44
C SER A 8 -3.12 5.84 7.36
N GLY A 9 -4.20 6.36 7.96
CA GLY A 9 -5.54 5.82 7.85
C GLY A 9 -6.02 5.06 9.07
N LEU A 10 -6.94 4.12 8.85
CA LEU A 10 -7.70 3.47 9.90
C LEU A 10 -6.88 2.42 10.66
N LEU A 11 -7.00 2.48 12.00
CA LEU A 11 -6.43 1.51 12.92
C LEU A 11 -7.47 1.14 13.98
N LEU A 12 -7.73 -0.15 14.16
CA LEU A 12 -8.63 -0.67 15.19
C LEU A 12 -7.86 -1.04 16.46
N ILE A 13 -8.29 -0.50 17.60
CA ILE A 13 -7.71 -0.75 18.91
C ILE A 13 -8.81 -1.27 19.85
N ALA A 14 -8.63 -2.47 20.39
CA ALA A 14 -9.51 -3.02 21.42
C ALA A 14 -9.21 -2.38 22.78
N LYS A 15 -10.25 -1.95 23.49
CA LYS A 15 -10.14 -1.32 24.83
C LYS A 15 -10.24 -2.31 26.00
N THR A 16 -10.74 -3.54 25.74
CA THR A 16 -10.90 -4.58 26.75
C THR A 16 -10.33 -5.91 26.30
N PRO A 17 -9.96 -6.83 27.21
CA PRO A 17 -9.50 -8.17 26.85
C PRO A 17 -10.50 -8.97 26.01
N ASP A 18 -11.79 -8.86 26.31
CA ASP A 18 -12.85 -9.57 25.58
C ASP A 18 -12.97 -9.05 24.15
N ALA A 19 -13.00 -7.72 23.97
CA ALA A 19 -12.99 -7.10 22.65
C ALA A 19 -11.73 -7.50 21.85
N LYS A 20 -10.56 -7.54 22.50
CA LYS A 20 -9.31 -7.99 21.87
C LYS A 20 -9.41 -9.44 21.39
N THR A 21 -9.97 -10.32 22.21
CA THR A 21 -10.16 -11.73 21.86
C THR A 21 -11.13 -11.90 20.70
N ASN A 22 -12.29 -11.23 20.76
CA ASN A 22 -13.30 -11.29 19.71
C ASN A 22 -12.77 -10.74 18.37
N LEU A 23 -12.26 -9.52 18.37
CA LEU A 23 -11.69 -8.91 17.17
C LEU A 23 -10.51 -9.71 16.62
N GLY A 24 -9.66 -10.26 17.50
CA GLY A 24 -8.58 -11.15 17.09
C GLY A 24 -9.07 -12.37 16.30
N LYS A 25 -10.17 -12.99 16.73
CA LYS A 25 -10.84 -14.09 16.01
C LYS A 25 -11.35 -13.65 14.64
N GLN A 26 -11.93 -12.45 14.52
CA GLN A 26 -12.40 -11.91 13.24
C GLN A 26 -11.25 -11.73 12.24
N PHE A 27 -10.11 -11.16 12.69
CA PHE A 27 -8.92 -11.06 11.85
C PHE A 27 -8.34 -12.43 11.47
N PHE A 28 -8.32 -13.37 12.38
CA PHE A 28 -7.85 -14.74 12.12
C PHE A 28 -8.74 -15.47 11.10
N ASN A 29 -10.06 -15.37 11.26
CA ASN A 29 -11.06 -15.97 10.36
C ASN A 29 -11.25 -15.19 9.05
N LYS A 30 -10.53 -14.07 8.87
CA LYS A 30 -10.62 -13.20 7.68
C LYS A 30 -12.03 -12.64 7.41
N THR A 31 -12.81 -12.41 8.46
CA THR A 31 -14.16 -11.82 8.36
C THR A 31 -14.15 -10.29 8.41
N THR A 32 -12.99 -9.68 8.62
CA THR A 32 -12.81 -8.23 8.55
C THR A 32 -12.51 -7.78 7.12
N HIS A 33 -13.09 -6.64 6.71
CA HIS A 33 -12.82 -6.03 5.41
C HIS A 33 -11.79 -4.91 5.58
N ARG A 34 -10.78 -4.90 4.72
CA ARG A 34 -9.71 -3.88 4.74
C ARG A 34 -9.26 -3.57 3.32
N SER A 35 -9.32 -2.29 2.96
CA SER A 35 -8.67 -1.84 1.74
C SER A 35 -7.66 -0.73 2.04
N TYR A 36 -6.66 -0.66 1.18
CA TYR A 36 -5.60 0.33 1.22
C TYR A 36 -5.51 1.03 -0.12
N VAL A 37 -5.15 2.29 -0.12
CA VAL A 37 -4.79 3.02 -1.34
C VAL A 37 -3.28 3.23 -1.32
N ALA A 38 -2.63 2.94 -2.45
CA ALA A 38 -1.20 3.11 -2.61
C ALA A 38 -0.86 3.80 -3.94
N LEU A 39 0.09 4.73 -3.91
CA LEU A 39 0.74 5.23 -5.11
C LEU A 39 2.03 4.43 -5.32
N VAL A 40 2.19 3.82 -6.48
CA VAL A 40 3.31 2.93 -6.80
C VAL A 40 4.05 3.39 -8.06
N TRP A 41 5.31 3.04 -8.20
CA TRP A 41 6.11 3.28 -9.39
C TRP A 41 5.71 2.34 -10.55
N GLY A 42 5.67 2.89 -11.75
CA GLY A 42 5.40 2.16 -12.99
C GLY A 42 3.91 2.06 -13.34
N ASN A 43 3.65 1.51 -14.52
CA ASN A 43 2.31 1.20 -15.00
C ASN A 43 2.05 -0.29 -14.93
N PHE A 44 0.82 -0.64 -14.64
CA PHE A 44 0.31 -2.01 -14.73
C PHE A 44 -0.28 -2.25 -16.11
N THR A 45 -0.03 -3.42 -16.67
CA THR A 45 -0.69 -3.86 -17.92
C THR A 45 -2.16 -4.15 -17.65
N GLU A 46 -2.42 -4.92 -16.60
CA GLU A 46 -3.76 -5.31 -16.20
C GLU A 46 -4.40 -4.28 -15.25
N ASN A 47 -5.74 -4.19 -15.28
CA ASN A 47 -6.48 -3.29 -14.40
C ASN A 47 -6.61 -3.82 -12.98
N GLU A 48 -6.47 -5.11 -12.80
CA GLU A 48 -6.52 -5.79 -11.51
C GLU A 48 -5.64 -7.03 -11.53
N GLY A 49 -5.27 -7.52 -10.35
CA GLY A 49 -4.46 -8.72 -10.24
C GLY A 49 -4.27 -9.17 -8.80
N ARG A 50 -3.56 -10.28 -8.67
CA ARG A 50 -3.26 -10.95 -7.41
C ARG A 50 -1.77 -11.17 -7.31
N VAL A 51 -1.19 -10.76 -6.17
CA VAL A 51 0.20 -11.06 -5.82
C VAL A 51 0.20 -12.06 -4.69
N GLU A 52 0.86 -13.19 -4.90
CA GLU A 52 0.99 -14.26 -3.93
C GLU A 52 2.44 -14.62 -3.71
N GLY A 53 2.80 -14.94 -2.48
CA GLY A 53 4.13 -15.40 -2.12
C GLY A 53 4.27 -15.62 -0.63
N ASP A 54 5.33 -16.32 -0.24
CA ASP A 54 5.68 -16.52 1.16
C ASP A 54 6.52 -15.35 1.65
N ILE A 55 6.04 -14.66 2.68
CA ILE A 55 6.73 -13.48 3.26
C ILE A 55 7.54 -13.92 4.48
N VAL A 56 8.82 -13.55 4.48
CA VAL A 56 9.77 -13.76 5.56
C VAL A 56 10.58 -12.49 5.81
N ARG A 57 11.16 -12.36 7.00
CA ARG A 57 12.11 -11.29 7.28
C ARG A 57 13.37 -11.47 6.41
N ASP A 58 13.77 -10.39 5.72
CA ASP A 58 14.94 -10.42 4.84
C ASP A 58 16.20 -10.77 5.68
N PRO A 59 16.93 -11.85 5.36
CA PRO A 59 18.12 -12.25 6.11
C PRO A 59 19.27 -11.23 5.98
N LYS A 60 19.28 -10.43 4.92
CA LYS A 60 20.31 -9.40 4.69
C LYS A 60 19.95 -8.04 5.30
N ASP A 61 18.65 -7.75 5.49
CA ASP A 61 18.16 -6.53 6.11
C ASP A 61 16.92 -6.84 6.96
N ARG A 62 17.13 -7.04 8.25
CA ARG A 62 16.08 -7.42 9.21
C ARG A 62 14.96 -6.37 9.37
N LEU A 63 15.11 -5.19 8.81
CA LEU A 63 14.08 -4.15 8.79
C LEU A 63 13.11 -4.29 7.61
N ARG A 64 13.42 -5.18 6.65
CA ARG A 64 12.58 -5.48 5.47
C ARG A 64 11.99 -6.88 5.53
N MET A 65 10.94 -7.05 4.74
CA MET A 65 10.40 -8.36 4.40
C MET A 65 10.76 -8.71 2.96
N LYS A 66 10.98 -9.99 2.70
CA LYS A 66 11.27 -10.54 1.38
C LYS A 66 10.16 -11.52 0.99
N VAL A 67 9.83 -11.54 -0.30
CA VAL A 67 8.84 -12.45 -0.88
C VAL A 67 9.56 -13.58 -1.59
N PHE A 68 9.14 -14.81 -1.32
CA PHE A 68 9.55 -16.02 -2.00
C PHE A 68 8.37 -16.59 -2.78
N SER A 69 8.64 -17.54 -3.67
CA SER A 69 7.59 -18.22 -4.41
C SER A 69 6.55 -18.86 -3.47
N PRO A 70 5.27 -18.90 -3.85
CA PRO A 70 4.25 -19.57 -3.05
C PRO A 70 4.65 -21.01 -2.73
N ASN A 71 4.33 -21.46 -1.51
CA ASN A 71 4.63 -22.81 -1.03
C ASN A 71 6.14 -23.15 -1.01
N SER A 72 7.00 -22.16 -0.88
CA SER A 72 8.45 -22.36 -0.79
C SER A 72 8.90 -23.05 0.50
N GLY A 73 8.04 -23.13 1.51
CA GLY A 73 8.38 -23.56 2.85
C GLY A 73 9.20 -22.54 3.65
N ILE A 74 9.46 -21.36 3.07
CA ILE A 74 10.24 -20.27 3.66
C ILE A 74 9.31 -19.09 3.95
N GLY A 75 8.96 -18.86 5.22
CA GLY A 75 8.10 -17.76 5.59
C GLY A 75 6.63 -18.13 5.76
N LYS A 76 5.75 -17.16 5.60
CA LYS A 76 4.30 -17.32 5.78
C LYS A 76 3.55 -16.90 4.52
N PRO A 77 2.57 -17.69 4.05
CA PRO A 77 1.76 -17.35 2.88
C PRO A 77 1.12 -15.97 3.02
N ALA A 78 1.15 -15.21 1.95
CA ALA A 78 0.58 -13.88 1.85
C ALA A 78 -0.07 -13.68 0.48
N ILE A 79 -1.23 -13.03 0.47
CA ILE A 79 -2.01 -12.74 -0.73
C ILE A 79 -2.51 -11.31 -0.66
N THR A 80 -2.24 -10.56 -1.72
CA THR A 80 -2.70 -9.18 -1.93
C THR A 80 -3.38 -9.09 -3.28
N HIS A 81 -4.64 -8.66 -3.31
CA HIS A 81 -5.32 -8.27 -4.54
C HIS A 81 -5.08 -6.79 -4.78
N TYR A 82 -4.88 -6.39 -6.04
CA TYR A 82 -4.82 -4.99 -6.40
C TYR A 82 -5.79 -4.67 -7.53
N LYS A 83 -6.27 -3.44 -7.53
CA LYS A 83 -7.08 -2.83 -8.59
C LYS A 83 -6.49 -1.47 -8.92
N VAL A 84 -6.27 -1.22 -10.21
CA VAL A 84 -5.83 0.09 -10.69
C VAL A 84 -6.97 1.08 -10.59
N LEU A 85 -6.73 2.18 -9.90
CA LEU A 85 -7.67 3.30 -9.78
C LEU A 85 -7.37 4.36 -10.84
N GLU A 86 -6.08 4.70 -11.01
CA GLU A 86 -5.67 5.76 -11.95
C GLU A 86 -4.22 5.55 -12.40
N ARG A 87 -3.92 5.83 -13.67
CA ARG A 87 -2.57 5.74 -14.25
C ARG A 87 -2.01 7.13 -14.57
N PHE A 88 -0.76 7.39 -14.14
CA PHE A 88 -0.07 8.66 -14.37
C PHE A 88 1.17 8.51 -15.27
N GLY A 89 1.22 7.47 -16.11
CA GLY A 89 2.33 7.21 -17.02
C GLY A 89 3.57 6.60 -16.34
N TYR A 90 4.07 7.19 -15.27
CA TYR A 90 5.26 6.71 -14.54
C TYR A 90 4.94 6.21 -13.13
N THR A 91 3.76 6.49 -12.65
CA THR A 91 3.21 5.98 -11.39
C THR A 91 1.76 5.55 -11.60
N THR A 92 1.25 4.72 -10.70
CA THR A 92 -0.13 4.23 -10.71
C THR A 92 -0.71 4.30 -9.31
N LEU A 93 -1.94 4.80 -9.20
CA LEU A 93 -2.74 4.71 -7.99
C LEU A 93 -3.49 3.38 -8.00
N ILE A 94 -3.34 2.61 -6.95
CA ILE A 94 -3.98 1.31 -6.80
C ILE A 94 -4.74 1.19 -5.49
N GLU A 95 -5.81 0.43 -5.49
CA GLU A 95 -6.41 -0.13 -4.29
C GLU A 95 -5.81 -1.52 -4.02
N CYS A 96 -5.53 -1.83 -2.76
CA CYS A 96 -5.08 -3.14 -2.32
C CYS A 96 -6.04 -3.73 -1.30
N VAL A 97 -6.49 -4.97 -1.51
CA VAL A 97 -7.29 -5.75 -0.57
C VAL A 97 -6.48 -6.96 -0.10
N LEU A 98 -6.48 -7.21 1.21
CA LEU A 98 -5.62 -8.22 1.83
C LEU A 98 -6.40 -9.45 2.27
N GLU A 99 -6.05 -10.64 1.77
CA GLU A 99 -6.50 -11.91 2.37
C GLU A 99 -5.70 -12.27 3.63
N THR A 100 -4.49 -11.77 3.75
CA THR A 100 -3.57 -11.98 4.87
C THR A 100 -3.03 -10.66 5.37
N GLY A 101 -2.53 -10.60 6.59
CA GLY A 101 -1.97 -9.37 7.19
C GLY A 101 -0.55 -9.56 7.68
N ARG A 102 0.42 -9.81 6.79
CA ARG A 102 1.83 -9.94 7.15
C ARG A 102 2.49 -8.57 7.26
N THR A 103 3.53 -8.48 8.08
CA THR A 103 4.34 -7.25 8.22
C THR A 103 4.80 -6.78 6.84
N HIS A 104 4.64 -5.48 6.55
CA HIS A 104 5.01 -4.83 5.29
C HIS A 104 4.44 -5.51 4.03
N GLN A 105 3.34 -6.25 4.13
CA GLN A 105 2.88 -7.13 3.05
C GLN A 105 2.70 -6.40 1.71
N ILE A 106 1.92 -5.31 1.67
CA ILE A 106 1.70 -4.53 0.42
C ILE A 106 3.03 -4.02 -0.12
N ARG A 107 3.89 -3.47 0.73
CA ARG A 107 5.20 -2.90 0.37
C ARG A 107 6.12 -3.95 -0.24
N ALA A 108 6.22 -5.12 0.40
CA ALA A 108 7.03 -6.24 -0.08
C ALA A 108 6.48 -6.83 -1.39
N HIS A 109 5.16 -7.03 -1.49
CA HIS A 109 4.50 -7.55 -2.68
C HIS A 109 4.66 -6.60 -3.87
N MET A 110 4.41 -5.32 -3.71
CA MET A 110 4.57 -4.34 -4.80
C MET A 110 6.03 -4.23 -5.24
N LYS A 111 6.99 -4.23 -4.30
CA LYS A 111 8.43 -4.32 -4.65
C LYS A 111 8.76 -5.59 -5.42
N HIS A 112 8.20 -6.73 -5.00
CA HIS A 112 8.45 -8.04 -5.62
C HIS A 112 8.03 -8.07 -7.10
N ILE A 113 6.89 -7.46 -7.44
CA ILE A 113 6.41 -7.38 -8.82
C ILE A 113 6.97 -6.16 -9.60
N GLY A 114 7.97 -5.45 -9.06
CA GLY A 114 8.66 -4.35 -9.74
C GLY A 114 7.97 -2.98 -9.66
N HIS A 115 6.98 -2.83 -8.77
CA HIS A 115 6.20 -1.62 -8.54
C HIS A 115 6.30 -1.11 -7.09
N PRO A 116 7.49 -0.78 -6.55
CA PRO A 116 7.60 -0.33 -5.16
C PRO A 116 6.76 0.93 -4.92
N LEU A 117 6.29 1.09 -3.69
CA LEU A 117 5.49 2.26 -3.32
C LEU A 117 6.31 3.54 -3.46
N PHE A 118 5.69 4.58 -3.98
CA PHE A 118 6.29 5.91 -4.07
C PHE A 118 6.65 6.42 -2.67
N GLY A 119 7.88 6.96 -2.51
CA GLY A 119 8.38 7.45 -1.22
C GLY A 119 8.75 6.38 -0.20
N ASP A 120 8.71 5.08 -0.54
CA ASP A 120 9.10 4.00 0.37
C ASP A 120 10.62 3.82 0.41
N GLU A 121 11.27 4.45 1.38
CA GLU A 121 12.72 4.40 1.55
C GLU A 121 13.24 2.95 1.71
N ARG A 122 12.56 2.12 2.49
CA ARG A 122 13.01 0.76 2.77
C ARG A 122 12.93 -0.18 1.57
N TYR A 123 11.99 0.07 0.67
CA TYR A 123 11.76 -0.77 -0.51
C TYR A 123 12.22 -0.12 -1.81
N GLY A 124 13.00 0.98 -1.73
CA GLY A 124 13.63 1.64 -2.87
C GLY A 124 12.66 2.51 -3.68
N GLY A 125 11.58 2.99 -3.04
CA GLY A 125 10.60 3.87 -3.68
C GLY A 125 10.99 5.35 -3.69
N THR A 126 12.10 5.73 -3.05
CA THR A 126 12.66 7.09 -3.03
C THR A 126 13.62 7.36 -4.18
N GLU A 127 13.89 6.36 -5.01
CA GLU A 127 14.67 6.50 -6.24
C GLU A 127 13.77 6.82 -7.42
N ILE A 128 14.32 7.49 -8.45
CA ILE A 128 13.60 7.76 -9.70
C ILE A 128 13.64 6.49 -10.56
N LEU A 129 12.63 5.65 -10.42
CA LEU A 129 12.61 4.33 -11.06
C LEU A 129 12.05 4.36 -12.48
N ARG A 130 11.28 5.37 -12.84
CA ARG A 130 10.62 5.53 -14.14
C ARG A 130 10.63 6.99 -14.57
N GLY A 131 10.55 7.24 -15.86
CA GLY A 131 10.41 8.56 -16.45
C GLY A 131 11.64 9.09 -17.16
N GLN A 132 11.72 10.41 -17.30
CA GLN A 132 12.73 11.09 -18.10
C GLN A 132 14.03 11.32 -17.30
N ARG A 133 15.16 11.46 -18.02
CA ARG A 133 16.47 11.77 -17.40
C ARG A 133 16.77 13.26 -17.30
N SER A 134 15.83 14.15 -17.62
CA SER A 134 16.01 15.60 -17.58
C SER A 134 16.16 16.13 -16.16
N SER A 135 16.86 17.25 -16.01
CA SER A 135 16.98 17.95 -14.72
C SER A 135 15.62 18.45 -14.21
N THR A 136 14.77 18.91 -15.11
CA THR A 136 13.38 19.34 -14.81
C THR A 136 12.55 18.21 -14.21
N TYR A 137 12.63 17.00 -14.80
CA TYR A 137 11.92 15.85 -14.26
C TYR A 137 12.48 15.42 -12.89
N LYS A 138 13.80 15.46 -12.71
CA LYS A 138 14.42 15.19 -11.40
C LYS A 138 13.91 16.17 -10.34
N ALA A 139 13.89 17.47 -10.65
CA ALA A 139 13.37 18.50 -9.74
C ALA A 139 11.89 18.28 -9.43
N TYR A 140 11.08 17.91 -10.44
CA TYR A 140 9.67 17.56 -10.25
C TYR A 140 9.50 16.41 -9.26
N ILE A 141 10.25 15.29 -9.43
CA ILE A 141 10.17 14.13 -8.53
C ILE A 141 10.63 14.49 -7.11
N GLN A 142 11.71 15.27 -6.97
CA GLN A 142 12.17 15.74 -5.65
C GLN A 142 11.09 16.56 -4.93
N ASN A 143 10.35 17.40 -5.66
CA ASN A 143 9.22 18.12 -5.11
C ASN A 143 8.05 17.20 -4.73
N CYS A 144 7.80 16.12 -5.47
CA CYS A 144 6.82 15.10 -5.10
C CYS A 144 7.23 14.38 -3.80
N PHE A 145 8.50 14.02 -3.63
CA PHE A 145 9.00 13.40 -2.39
C PHE A 145 8.92 14.34 -1.19
N LYS A 146 9.08 15.66 -1.38
CA LYS A 146 8.87 16.64 -0.30
C LYS A 146 7.40 16.73 0.15
N LEU A 147 6.45 16.52 -0.76
CA LEU A 147 5.02 16.49 -0.43
C LEU A 147 4.64 15.22 0.34
N CYS A 148 5.18 14.07 -0.06
CA CYS A 148 4.93 12.79 0.60
C CYS A 148 6.29 12.12 0.88
N ASN A 149 6.85 12.36 2.07
CA ASN A 149 8.18 11.92 2.50
C ASN A 149 8.16 10.55 3.22
N ARG A 150 7.18 9.74 2.94
CA ARG A 150 6.94 8.41 3.50
C ARG A 150 6.39 7.49 2.41
N GLN A 151 6.28 6.18 2.71
CA GLN A 151 5.56 5.29 1.79
C GLN A 151 4.15 5.83 1.51
N ALA A 152 3.82 6.02 0.26
CA ALA A 152 2.52 6.49 -0.21
C ALA A 152 1.48 5.36 -0.05
N LEU A 153 1.10 5.08 1.20
CA LEU A 153 0.18 4.03 1.63
C LEU A 153 -0.80 4.55 2.67
N HIS A 154 -2.07 4.23 2.48
CA HIS A 154 -3.16 4.67 3.34
C HIS A 154 -4.18 3.56 3.56
N ALA A 155 -4.49 3.23 4.81
CA ALA A 155 -5.56 2.31 5.20
C ALA A 155 -6.92 2.99 5.01
N LYS A 156 -7.56 2.74 3.85
CA LYS A 156 -8.72 3.49 3.36
C LYS A 156 -10.02 3.03 4.01
N THR A 157 -10.25 1.71 4.08
CA THR A 157 -11.48 1.15 4.65
C THR A 157 -11.18 0.11 5.70
N LEU A 158 -12.07 -0.01 6.67
CA LEU A 158 -12.02 -1.04 7.71
C LEU A 158 -13.43 -1.41 8.13
N GLY A 159 -13.80 -2.69 7.98
CA GLY A 159 -15.06 -3.25 8.41
C GLY A 159 -14.87 -4.42 9.36
N PHE A 160 -15.68 -4.48 10.41
CA PHE A 160 -15.70 -5.55 11.41
C PHE A 160 -17.05 -5.61 12.13
N VAL A 161 -17.34 -6.73 12.80
CA VAL A 161 -18.51 -6.86 13.66
C VAL A 161 -18.16 -6.36 15.06
N HIS A 162 -18.97 -5.45 15.61
CA HIS A 162 -18.72 -4.89 16.95
C HIS A 162 -18.82 -5.99 18.03
N PRO A 163 -17.78 -6.14 18.89
CA PRO A 163 -17.66 -7.30 19.79
C PRO A 163 -18.83 -7.50 20.77
N ASN A 164 -19.47 -6.42 21.18
CA ASN A 164 -20.54 -6.48 22.22
C ASN A 164 -21.94 -6.41 21.59
N THR A 165 -22.14 -5.55 20.57
CA THR A 165 -23.49 -5.35 19.99
C THR A 165 -23.79 -6.30 18.84
N GLY A 166 -22.77 -6.89 18.21
CA GLY A 166 -22.93 -7.73 17.03
C GLY A 166 -23.24 -6.95 15.73
N GLU A 167 -23.22 -5.62 15.77
CA GLU A 167 -23.50 -4.77 14.61
C GLU A 167 -22.30 -4.74 13.66
N GLN A 168 -22.59 -4.71 12.36
CA GLN A 168 -21.57 -4.46 11.34
C GLN A 168 -21.13 -3.00 11.42
N MET A 169 -19.84 -2.80 11.56
CA MET A 169 -19.20 -1.48 11.62
C MET A 169 -18.31 -1.32 10.38
N ASP A 170 -18.57 -0.29 9.59
CA ASP A 170 -17.78 0.03 8.39
C ASP A 170 -17.30 1.47 8.45
N PHE A 171 -16.00 1.65 8.29
CA PHE A 171 -15.33 2.94 8.35
C PHE A 171 -14.58 3.22 7.06
N THR A 172 -14.55 4.48 6.67
CA THR A 172 -13.76 4.99 5.56
C THR A 172 -12.99 6.23 6.02
N SER A 173 -11.74 6.35 5.60
CA SER A 173 -10.88 7.50 5.88
C SER A 173 -10.59 8.27 4.60
N GLU A 174 -10.65 9.58 4.65
CA GLU A 174 -10.18 10.43 3.54
C GLU A 174 -8.66 10.33 3.37
N LEU A 175 -8.19 10.54 2.14
CA LEU A 175 -6.76 10.60 1.88
C LEU A 175 -6.14 11.78 2.64
N PRO A 176 -5.02 11.59 3.34
CA PRO A 176 -4.32 12.68 4.00
C PRO A 176 -3.71 13.63 2.97
N ASN A 177 -3.55 14.88 3.34
CA ASN A 177 -3.12 15.96 2.45
C ASN A 177 -1.81 15.66 1.70
N ASP A 178 -0.85 15.04 2.37
CA ASP A 178 0.44 14.67 1.75
C ASP A 178 0.26 13.73 0.55
N LEU A 179 -0.57 12.69 0.72
CA LEU A 179 -0.87 11.73 -0.34
C LEU A 179 -1.80 12.32 -1.40
N ALA A 180 -2.84 13.06 -1.01
CA ALA A 180 -3.74 13.73 -1.95
C ALA A 180 -2.99 14.72 -2.85
N ASN A 181 -2.11 15.54 -2.26
CA ASN A 181 -1.32 16.53 -3.00
C ASN A 181 -0.33 15.90 -3.99
N VAL A 182 0.31 14.80 -3.64
CA VAL A 182 1.23 14.13 -4.57
C VAL A 182 0.47 13.45 -5.72
N ILE A 183 -0.72 12.90 -5.46
CA ILE A 183 -1.60 12.34 -6.50
C ILE A 183 -2.03 13.44 -7.47
N GLU A 184 -2.52 14.57 -6.95
CA GLU A 184 -2.93 15.71 -7.76
C GLU A 184 -1.78 16.28 -8.60
N LYS A 185 -0.59 16.32 -8.03
CA LYS A 185 0.62 16.72 -8.77
C LYS A 185 0.90 15.79 -9.95
N TRP A 186 0.70 14.49 -9.80
CA TRP A 186 0.83 13.53 -10.89
C TRP A 186 -0.27 13.69 -11.95
N ARG A 187 -1.52 13.96 -11.57
CA ARG A 187 -2.61 14.29 -12.51
C ARG A 187 -2.25 15.48 -13.38
N ASN A 188 -1.80 16.57 -12.75
CA ASN A 188 -1.40 17.79 -13.47
C ASN A 188 -0.21 17.56 -14.41
N TYR A 189 0.74 16.69 -14.03
CA TYR A 189 1.86 16.32 -14.89
C TYR A 189 1.43 15.61 -16.17
N ILE A 190 0.43 14.73 -16.10
CA ILE A 190 -0.08 14.02 -17.27
C ILE A 190 -0.94 14.95 -18.15
N ASN A 191 -1.81 15.75 -17.55
CA ASN A 191 -2.66 16.70 -18.29
C ASN A 191 -1.81 17.71 -19.05
N GLY A 192 -0.78 18.29 -18.44
CA GLY A 192 0.14 19.21 -19.14
C GLY A 192 0.96 18.56 -20.26
N LYS A 193 1.12 17.24 -20.27
CA LYS A 193 1.73 16.51 -21.38
C LYS A 193 0.77 16.28 -22.55
N GLN A 194 -0.51 16.07 -22.25
CA GLN A 194 -1.54 15.86 -23.28
C GLN A 194 -1.84 17.15 -24.05
N GLU A 195 -1.70 18.32 -23.43
CA GLU A 195 -1.86 19.63 -24.07
C GLU A 195 -0.68 20.01 -25.01
N LEU A 196 0.45 19.33 -24.88
CA LEU A 196 1.67 19.58 -25.68
C LEU A 196 1.92 18.53 -26.76
N SER A 197 1.08 17.51 -26.88
CA SER A 197 1.13 16.44 -27.87
C SER A 197 0.01 16.57 -28.92
#